data_f9dd5cfa9eb0a206b35de93d54adaed4
#
_entry.id   f9dd5cfa9eb0a206b35de93d54adaed4
#
_cell.length_a   1.000
_cell.length_b   1.000
_cell.length_c   1.000
_cell.angle_alpha   90.00
_cell.angle_beta   90.00
_cell.angle_gamma   90.00
#
_symmetry.space_group_name_H-M   'P 1'
#
loop_
_entity.id
_entity.type
_entity.pdbx_description
1 polymer ?
#
loop_
_entity_poly.entity_id
_entity_poly.type
_entity_poly.pdbx_seq_one_letter_code
_entity_poly.pdbx_strand_id
1 'polypeptide(L)'
;MQEQFDYWGVTDVTRISGYDGRDDDLSDIIKGRYPDMMTSGEIGCTTSHLKAIKHWYETSDSPYAIIMEDDCELDLARFWNFTWKDFYAKIPYDWDVCQVSIISTGDIHIKIHKRFVNDFSTACYLITRHHAEKLIRLHCRGDKYKLDNGVRPRPVADDLIYN
;
A
#
# COMPACT_ATOMS: atom_id res chain seq x y z
N MET A 1 -8.58 4.04 14.03
CA MET A 1 -9.11 3.58 12.72
C MET A 1 -10.56 3.12 12.78
N GLN A 2 -11.00 2.20 13.66
CA GLN A 2 -12.40 1.73 13.70
C GLN A 2 -13.42 2.87 13.87
N GLU A 3 -13.18 3.80 14.79
CA GLU A 3 -14.05 4.96 14.99
C GLU A 3 -14.21 5.83 13.73
N GLN A 4 -13.16 5.95 12.93
CA GLN A 4 -13.21 6.66 11.66
C GLN A 4 -14.06 5.90 10.63
N PHE A 5 -13.93 4.57 10.56
CA PHE A 5 -14.76 3.76 9.67
C PHE A 5 -16.24 3.83 10.06
N ASP A 6 -16.54 3.75 11.36
CA ASP A 6 -17.90 3.87 11.87
C ASP A 6 -18.51 5.25 11.54
N TYR A 7 -17.72 6.32 11.70
CA TYR A 7 -18.14 7.69 11.35
C TYR A 7 -18.47 7.83 9.86
N TRP A 8 -17.66 7.23 8.97
CA TRP A 8 -17.86 7.31 7.53
C TRP A 8 -18.77 6.22 6.97
N GLY A 9 -19.29 5.32 7.80
CA GLY A 9 -20.13 4.19 7.38
C GLY A 9 -19.39 3.16 6.52
N VAL A 10 -18.07 3.02 6.70
CA VAL A 10 -17.25 2.03 5.99
C VAL A 10 -17.33 0.70 6.73
N THR A 11 -17.97 -0.30 6.12
CA THR A 11 -18.26 -1.59 6.76
C THR A 11 -17.50 -2.78 6.17
N ASP A 12 -17.04 -2.68 4.93
CA ASP A 12 -16.28 -3.74 4.24
C ASP A 12 -14.77 -3.55 4.49
N VAL A 13 -14.35 -3.89 5.70
CA VAL A 13 -12.97 -3.71 6.16
C VAL A 13 -12.43 -5.02 6.70
N THR A 14 -11.26 -5.43 6.22
CA THR A 14 -10.51 -6.58 6.74
C THR A 14 -9.18 -6.09 7.33
N ARG A 15 -8.99 -6.29 8.63
CA ARG A 15 -7.71 -5.99 9.29
C ARG A 15 -6.72 -7.12 9.06
N ILE A 16 -5.58 -6.78 8.48
CA ILE A 16 -4.43 -7.69 8.30
C ILE A 16 -3.34 -7.30 9.30
N SER A 17 -3.00 -8.21 10.20
CA SER A 17 -1.89 -7.99 11.14
C SER A 17 -0.57 -7.87 10.39
N GLY A 18 0.13 -6.78 10.57
CA GLY A 18 1.46 -6.53 9.99
C GLY A 18 2.56 -7.34 10.67
N TYR A 19 3.77 -7.22 10.14
CA TYR A 19 5.01 -7.70 10.76
C TYR A 19 5.70 -6.53 11.47
N ASP A 20 6.00 -6.69 12.76
CA ASP A 20 6.75 -5.68 13.51
C ASP A 20 8.25 -6.00 13.44
N GLY A 21 9.00 -5.24 12.64
CA GLY A 21 10.43 -5.43 12.50
C GLY A 21 11.26 -5.06 13.73
N ARG A 22 10.65 -4.52 14.78
CA ARG A 22 11.34 -4.25 16.06
C ARG A 22 11.35 -5.46 16.96
N ASP A 23 10.29 -6.27 16.92
CA ASP A 23 10.06 -7.38 17.83
C ASP A 23 10.21 -8.74 17.13
N ASP A 24 9.99 -8.80 15.81
CA ASP A 24 10.02 -10.02 15.02
C ASP A 24 11.40 -10.26 14.38
N ASP A 25 11.88 -11.49 14.39
CA ASP A 25 12.97 -11.91 13.48
C ASP A 25 12.38 -12.12 12.08
N LEU A 26 12.56 -11.13 11.23
CA LEU A 26 12.02 -11.14 9.87
C LEU A 26 12.85 -12.01 8.90
N SER A 27 13.97 -12.60 9.33
CA SER A 27 14.79 -13.46 8.45
C SER A 27 14.01 -14.68 7.95
N ASP A 28 13.14 -15.23 8.78
CA ASP A 28 12.34 -16.41 8.45
C ASP A 28 11.29 -16.17 7.36
N ILE A 29 10.82 -14.92 7.21
CA ILE A 29 9.84 -14.56 6.18
C ILE A 29 10.49 -14.07 4.89
N ILE A 30 11.80 -13.86 4.87
CA ILE A 30 12.52 -13.43 3.67
C ILE A 30 13.02 -14.64 2.87
N LYS A 31 12.79 -14.60 1.57
CA LYS A 31 13.27 -15.59 0.61
C LYS A 31 14.40 -15.02 -0.25
N GLY A 32 15.52 -15.70 -0.25
CA GLY A 32 16.70 -15.29 -1.01
C GLY A 32 17.64 -14.40 -0.18
N ARG A 33 18.25 -13.40 -0.81
CA ARG A 33 19.14 -12.48 -0.13
C ARG A 33 18.37 -11.57 0.82
N TYR A 34 18.84 -11.48 2.07
CA TYR A 34 18.32 -10.52 3.02
C TYR A 34 18.65 -9.08 2.54
N PRO A 35 17.72 -8.13 2.61
CA PRO A 35 17.95 -6.77 2.10
C PRO A 35 18.71 -5.92 3.13
N ASP A 36 20.01 -6.14 3.24
CA ASP A 36 20.90 -5.50 4.24
C ASP A 36 20.87 -3.96 4.24
N MET A 37 20.39 -3.35 3.14
CA MET A 37 20.25 -1.89 3.03
C MET A 37 18.94 -1.34 3.60
N MET A 38 18.03 -2.22 4.03
CA MET A 38 16.77 -1.85 4.66
C MET A 38 16.86 -2.01 6.18
N THR A 39 16.19 -1.14 6.90
CA THR A 39 15.95 -1.33 8.34
C THR A 39 14.90 -2.42 8.55
N SER A 40 14.88 -3.03 9.73
CA SER A 40 13.85 -4.01 10.08
C SER A 40 12.43 -3.45 9.98
N GLY A 41 12.23 -2.17 10.36
CA GLY A 41 10.96 -1.48 10.19
C GLY A 41 10.53 -1.34 8.72
N GLU A 42 11.45 -1.01 7.81
CA GLU A 42 11.18 -0.95 6.37
C GLU A 42 10.84 -2.33 5.79
N ILE A 43 11.51 -3.38 6.24
CA ILE A 43 11.21 -4.76 5.85
C ILE A 43 9.82 -5.14 6.37
N GLY A 44 9.53 -4.87 7.65
CA GLY A 44 8.23 -5.11 8.27
C GLY A 44 7.10 -4.40 7.52
N CYS A 45 7.25 -3.11 7.23
CA CYS A 45 6.29 -2.32 6.46
C CYS A 45 6.07 -2.94 5.07
N THR A 46 7.14 -3.15 4.29
CA THR A 46 7.04 -3.67 2.93
C THR A 46 6.38 -5.06 2.88
N THR A 47 6.75 -5.96 3.78
CA THR A 47 6.17 -7.31 3.83
C THR A 47 4.74 -7.31 4.32
N SER A 48 4.36 -6.38 5.21
CA SER A 48 2.98 -6.20 5.67
C SER A 48 2.05 -5.76 4.53
N HIS A 49 2.49 -4.81 3.71
CA HIS A 49 1.74 -4.42 2.51
C HIS A 49 1.59 -5.57 1.52
N LEU A 50 2.66 -6.31 1.24
CA LEU A 50 2.58 -7.50 0.37
C LEU A 50 1.63 -8.57 0.92
N LYS A 51 1.62 -8.76 2.24
CA LYS A 51 0.69 -9.67 2.94
C LYS A 51 -0.76 -9.22 2.76
N ALA A 52 -1.04 -7.93 2.96
CA ALA A 52 -2.39 -7.38 2.79
C ALA A 52 -2.87 -7.49 1.34
N ILE A 53 -2.03 -7.13 0.37
CA ILE A 53 -2.33 -7.25 -1.07
C ILE A 53 -2.60 -8.70 -1.44
N LYS A 54 -1.74 -9.65 -1.01
CA LYS A 54 -1.90 -11.07 -1.27
C LYS A 54 -3.20 -11.60 -0.67
N HIS A 55 -3.50 -11.27 0.58
CA HIS A 55 -4.72 -11.70 1.24
C HIS A 55 -5.97 -11.23 0.47
N TRP A 56 -6.05 -9.93 0.15
CA TRP A 56 -7.14 -9.42 -0.66
C TRP A 56 -7.26 -10.13 -2.01
N TYR A 57 -6.16 -10.31 -2.72
CA TYR A 57 -6.13 -10.97 -4.02
C TYR A 57 -6.68 -12.41 -3.97
N GLU A 58 -6.37 -13.14 -2.90
CA GLU A 58 -6.76 -14.54 -2.71
C GLU A 58 -8.20 -14.70 -2.15
N THR A 59 -8.74 -13.69 -1.47
CA THR A 59 -10.03 -13.81 -0.75
C THR A 59 -11.16 -12.98 -1.32
N SER A 60 -10.90 -12.09 -2.28
CA SER A 60 -11.89 -11.22 -2.90
C SER A 60 -11.81 -11.28 -4.42
N ASP A 61 -12.95 -11.13 -5.09
CA ASP A 61 -13.03 -11.00 -6.56
C ASP A 61 -13.18 -9.55 -7.02
N SER A 62 -13.10 -8.57 -6.10
CA SER A 62 -13.24 -7.16 -6.46
C SER A 62 -12.12 -6.72 -7.42
N PRO A 63 -12.40 -5.83 -8.39
CA PRO A 63 -11.43 -5.40 -9.40
C PRO A 63 -10.30 -4.54 -8.82
N TYR A 64 -10.51 -3.92 -7.67
CA TYR A 64 -9.52 -3.11 -6.94
C TYR A 64 -9.78 -3.14 -5.43
N ALA A 65 -8.78 -2.77 -4.66
CA ALA A 65 -8.88 -2.55 -3.22
C ALA A 65 -8.33 -1.19 -2.82
N ILE A 66 -8.75 -0.72 -1.65
CA ILE A 66 -8.06 0.32 -0.90
C ILE A 66 -7.23 -0.38 0.17
N ILE A 67 -5.93 -0.16 0.15
CA ILE A 67 -5.02 -0.58 1.23
C ILE A 67 -4.72 0.65 2.07
N MET A 68 -4.80 0.48 3.39
CA MET A 68 -4.68 1.59 4.33
C MET A 68 -3.90 1.16 5.56
N GLU A 69 -2.97 1.98 6.00
CA GLU A 69 -2.26 1.81 7.28
C GLU A 69 -3.16 2.24 8.44
N ASP A 70 -2.92 1.73 9.63
CA ASP A 70 -3.79 1.95 10.80
C ASP A 70 -3.61 3.32 11.48
N ASP A 71 -2.60 4.07 11.07
CA ASP A 71 -2.36 5.47 11.44
C ASP A 71 -2.83 6.49 10.39
N CYS A 72 -3.47 6.03 9.31
CA CYS A 72 -4.05 6.92 8.32
C CYS A 72 -5.27 7.67 8.90
N GLU A 73 -5.27 8.99 8.78
CA GLU A 73 -6.37 9.85 9.25
C GLU A 73 -7.30 10.23 8.09
N LEU A 74 -8.62 10.00 8.29
CA LEU A 74 -9.66 10.33 7.32
C LEU A 74 -10.31 11.69 7.57
N ASP A 75 -9.86 12.44 8.55
CA ASP A 75 -10.48 13.70 8.98
C ASP A 75 -10.54 14.76 7.88
N LEU A 76 -9.57 14.80 6.99
CA LEU A 76 -9.55 15.74 5.87
C LEU A 76 -10.58 15.40 4.79
N ALA A 77 -11.10 14.16 4.74
CA ALA A 77 -12.11 13.77 3.77
C ALA A 77 -13.42 14.60 3.91
N ARG A 78 -13.71 15.13 5.11
CA ARG A 78 -14.86 16.03 5.35
C ARG A 78 -14.82 17.34 4.56
N PHE A 79 -13.63 17.74 4.15
CA PHE A 79 -13.43 18.99 3.37
C PHE A 79 -13.38 18.76 1.88
N TRP A 80 -13.52 17.52 1.41
CA TRP A 80 -13.58 17.21 0.00
C TRP A 80 -14.89 17.75 -0.59
N ASN A 81 -14.79 18.49 -1.68
CA ASN A 81 -15.93 19.04 -2.42
C ASN A 81 -16.35 18.13 -3.59
N PHE A 82 -16.01 16.87 -3.53
CA PHE A 82 -16.33 15.85 -4.52
C PHE A 82 -16.67 14.53 -3.81
N THR A 83 -17.42 13.69 -4.49
CA THR A 83 -17.72 12.33 -4.01
C THR A 83 -16.65 11.34 -4.46
N TRP A 84 -16.62 10.17 -3.82
CA TRP A 84 -15.79 9.04 -4.27
C TRP A 84 -16.05 8.69 -5.74
N LYS A 85 -17.30 8.74 -6.19
CA LYS A 85 -17.68 8.49 -7.58
C LYS A 85 -17.08 9.52 -8.53
N ASP A 86 -17.07 10.80 -8.15
CA ASP A 86 -16.44 11.85 -8.95
C ASP A 86 -14.93 11.66 -9.05
N PHE A 87 -14.29 11.27 -7.96
CA PHE A 87 -12.87 10.95 -7.93
C PHE A 87 -12.54 9.77 -8.84
N TYR A 88 -13.24 8.64 -8.66
CA TYR A 88 -13.01 7.43 -9.43
C TYR A 88 -13.22 7.65 -10.94
N ALA A 89 -14.21 8.44 -11.31
CA ALA A 89 -14.47 8.78 -12.72
C ALA A 89 -13.37 9.63 -13.39
N LYS A 90 -12.46 10.22 -12.60
CA LYS A 90 -11.33 11.02 -13.10
C LYS A 90 -10.00 10.27 -13.12
N ILE A 91 -9.93 9.12 -12.49
CA ILE A 91 -8.71 8.28 -12.56
C ILE A 91 -8.57 7.78 -14.02
N PRO A 92 -7.37 7.83 -14.62
CA PRO A 92 -7.12 7.28 -15.95
C PRO A 92 -7.58 5.81 -16.03
N TYR A 93 -8.18 5.39 -17.12
CA TYR A 93 -8.75 4.04 -17.26
C TYR A 93 -7.71 2.92 -17.14
N ASP A 94 -6.44 3.20 -17.42
CA ASP A 94 -5.30 2.29 -17.41
C ASP A 94 -4.43 2.40 -16.14
N TRP A 95 -5.01 2.87 -15.03
CA TRP A 95 -4.29 2.99 -13.78
C TRP A 95 -3.97 1.60 -13.17
N ASP A 96 -2.78 1.46 -12.63
CA ASP A 96 -2.34 0.27 -11.90
C ASP A 96 -2.50 0.46 -10.38
N VAL A 97 -2.01 1.60 -9.89
CA VAL A 97 -2.06 1.98 -8.47
C VAL A 97 -2.27 3.49 -8.37
N CYS A 98 -3.09 3.92 -7.42
CA CYS A 98 -3.35 5.34 -7.16
C CYS A 98 -3.04 5.65 -5.69
N GLN A 99 -2.00 6.42 -5.45
CA GLN A 99 -1.64 6.92 -4.15
C GLN A 99 -2.65 8.00 -3.72
N VAL A 100 -3.32 7.80 -2.60
CA VAL A 100 -4.37 8.70 -2.09
C VAL A 100 -3.82 9.58 -0.97
N SER A 101 -2.84 9.09 -0.23
CA SER A 101 -2.16 9.82 0.84
C SER A 101 -0.73 10.11 0.43
N ILE A 102 -0.28 11.33 0.66
CA ILE A 102 1.08 11.78 0.37
C ILE A 102 1.65 12.55 1.56
N ILE A 103 2.91 12.31 1.90
CA ILE A 103 3.63 13.12 2.88
C ILE A 103 4.14 14.36 2.17
N SER A 104 3.55 15.52 2.50
CA SER A 104 3.94 16.80 1.94
C SER A 104 4.18 17.84 3.03
N THR A 105 5.22 18.64 2.85
CA THR A 105 5.53 19.79 3.70
C THR A 105 5.05 21.11 3.11
N GLY A 106 4.43 21.07 1.95
CA GLY A 106 3.92 22.24 1.22
C GLY A 106 2.41 22.42 1.33
N ASP A 107 1.88 23.22 0.45
CA ASP A 107 0.43 23.47 0.37
C ASP A 107 -0.33 22.19 -0.03
N ILE A 108 -1.49 21.99 0.58
CA ILE A 108 -2.35 20.85 0.25
C ILE A 108 -3.10 21.16 -1.05
N HIS A 109 -2.82 20.39 -2.10
CA HIS A 109 -3.51 20.45 -3.37
C HIS A 109 -4.12 19.08 -3.70
N ILE A 110 -5.41 19.05 -3.98
CA ILE A 110 -6.09 17.84 -4.45
C ILE A 110 -6.09 17.86 -5.98
N LYS A 111 -5.20 17.09 -6.58
CA LYS A 111 -5.10 16.90 -8.04
C LYS A 111 -4.62 15.50 -8.39
N ILE A 112 -5.10 15.00 -9.53
CA ILE A 112 -4.59 13.74 -10.08
C ILE A 112 -3.43 14.05 -11.01
N HIS A 113 -2.27 13.43 -10.77
CA HIS A 113 -1.08 13.55 -11.60
C HIS A 113 -0.29 12.23 -11.58
N LYS A 114 0.62 12.05 -12.53
CA LYS A 114 1.58 10.95 -12.44
C LYS A 114 2.41 11.08 -11.18
N ARG A 115 2.63 9.95 -10.49
CA ARG A 115 3.48 9.90 -9.31
C ARG A 115 4.90 10.36 -9.66
N PHE A 116 5.45 11.23 -8.84
CA PHE A 116 6.87 11.58 -8.87
C PHE A 116 7.64 10.73 -7.87
N VAL A 117 8.93 10.58 -8.07
CA VAL A 117 9.82 9.78 -7.21
C VAL A 117 9.81 10.23 -5.73
N ASN A 118 9.48 11.49 -5.48
CA ASN A 118 9.42 12.07 -4.14
C ASN A 118 8.00 12.12 -3.54
N ASP A 119 7.02 11.49 -4.19
CA ASP A 119 5.69 11.33 -3.62
C ASP A 119 5.72 10.12 -2.68
N PHE A 120 6.15 10.35 -1.44
CA PHE A 120 6.26 9.31 -0.42
C PHE A 120 4.92 9.12 0.29
N SER A 121 4.60 7.96 0.65
CA SER A 121 3.60 7.41 1.58
C SER A 121 2.91 6.19 1.02
N THR A 122 2.79 5.18 1.84
CA THR A 122 1.94 3.99 1.62
C THR A 122 0.73 3.98 2.55
N ALA A 123 0.50 5.08 3.29
CA ALA A 123 -0.57 5.15 4.28
C ALA A 123 -1.97 4.88 3.71
N CYS A 124 -2.23 5.30 2.45
CA CYS A 124 -3.48 4.97 1.75
C CYS A 124 -3.28 4.97 0.23
N TYR A 125 -3.67 3.89 -0.42
CA TYR A 125 -3.65 3.78 -1.88
C TYR A 125 -4.71 2.80 -2.41
N LEU A 126 -5.13 3.03 -3.65
CA LEU A 126 -5.91 2.06 -4.42
C LEU A 126 -4.95 1.19 -5.25
N ILE A 127 -5.29 -0.08 -5.39
CA ILE A 127 -4.54 -1.01 -6.22
C ILE A 127 -5.48 -1.85 -7.06
N THR A 128 -5.18 -2.00 -8.35
CA THR A 128 -5.92 -2.90 -9.23
C THR A 128 -5.52 -4.34 -9.02
N ARG A 129 -6.43 -5.26 -9.34
CA ARG A 129 -6.16 -6.70 -9.29
C ARG A 129 -5.01 -7.11 -10.20
N HIS A 130 -4.89 -6.45 -11.36
CA HIS A 130 -3.78 -6.67 -12.29
C HIS A 130 -2.42 -6.32 -11.67
N HIS A 131 -2.32 -5.16 -11.03
CA HIS A 131 -1.07 -4.73 -10.39
C HIS A 131 -0.74 -5.59 -9.15
N ALA A 132 -1.75 -5.95 -8.37
CA ALA A 132 -1.59 -6.88 -7.25
C ALA A 132 -1.00 -8.23 -7.71
N GLU A 133 -1.50 -8.79 -8.82
CA GLU A 133 -0.96 -10.02 -9.39
C GLU A 133 0.52 -9.87 -9.77
N LYS A 134 0.91 -8.74 -10.39
CA LYS A 134 2.33 -8.46 -10.71
C LYS A 134 3.19 -8.47 -9.45
N LEU A 135 2.77 -7.76 -8.40
CA LEU A 135 3.51 -7.70 -7.14
C LEU A 135 3.62 -9.08 -6.47
N ILE A 136 2.53 -9.84 -6.44
CA ILE A 136 2.52 -11.19 -5.86
C ILE A 136 3.48 -12.11 -6.62
N ARG A 137 3.44 -12.10 -7.95
CA ARG A 137 4.35 -12.92 -8.78
C ARG A 137 5.82 -12.54 -8.59
N LEU A 138 6.11 -11.26 -8.43
CA LEU A 138 7.47 -10.76 -8.24
C LEU A 138 7.99 -11.02 -6.82
N HIS A 139 7.16 -10.82 -5.82
CA HIS A 139 7.62 -10.69 -4.45
C HIS A 139 7.12 -11.77 -3.48
N CYS A 140 6.03 -12.49 -3.77
CA CYS A 140 5.53 -13.53 -2.86
C CYS A 140 6.01 -14.92 -3.29
N ARG A 141 6.42 -15.74 -2.31
CA ARG A 141 6.90 -17.11 -2.49
C ARG A 141 6.30 -18.03 -1.41
N GLY A 142 5.02 -18.36 -1.57
CA GLY A 142 4.24 -18.98 -0.49
C GLY A 142 4.05 -17.97 0.63
N ASP A 143 4.50 -18.31 1.83
CA ASP A 143 4.41 -17.46 3.02
C ASP A 143 5.67 -16.60 3.24
N LYS A 144 6.58 -16.60 2.26
CA LYS A 144 7.83 -15.82 2.29
C LYS A 144 7.84 -14.74 1.22
N TYR A 145 8.66 -13.70 1.43
CA TYR A 145 8.76 -12.55 0.54
C TYR A 145 10.16 -12.42 -0.04
N LYS A 146 10.24 -12.23 -1.36
CA LYS A 146 11.48 -11.92 -2.05
C LYS A 146 11.54 -10.42 -2.31
N LEU A 147 12.31 -9.70 -1.53
CA LEU A 147 12.50 -8.25 -1.68
C LEU A 147 13.66 -7.90 -2.61
N ASP A 148 14.68 -8.75 -2.70
CA ASP A 148 15.77 -8.58 -3.66
C ASP A 148 15.27 -8.86 -5.08
N ASN A 149 15.18 -7.81 -5.90
CA ASN A 149 14.84 -7.89 -7.32
C ASN A 149 16.05 -7.63 -8.23
N GLY A 150 17.24 -7.50 -7.65
CA GLY A 150 18.50 -7.25 -8.38
C GLY A 150 18.66 -5.84 -8.99
N VAL A 151 17.62 -5.00 -8.92
CA VAL A 151 17.58 -3.67 -9.57
C VAL A 151 17.67 -2.54 -8.56
N ARG A 152 17.12 -2.73 -7.37
CA ARG A 152 17.05 -1.69 -6.33
C ARG A 152 17.77 -2.11 -5.06
N PRO A 153 18.67 -1.26 -4.54
CA PRO A 153 19.37 -1.55 -3.28
C PRO A 153 18.44 -1.50 -2.06
N ARG A 154 17.37 -0.68 -2.12
CA ARG A 154 16.39 -0.51 -1.03
C ARG A 154 14.96 -0.62 -1.58
N PRO A 155 14.39 -1.83 -1.68
CA PRO A 155 13.02 -2.02 -2.13
C PRO A 155 12.01 -1.73 -0.99
N VAL A 156 12.00 -0.48 -0.51
CA VAL A 156 11.02 0.00 0.48
C VAL A 156 9.61 0.01 -0.11
N ALA A 157 8.59 0.01 0.77
CA ALA A 157 7.19 -0.10 0.35
C ALA A 157 6.81 0.92 -0.73
N ASP A 158 7.18 2.19 -0.56
CA ASP A 158 6.93 3.25 -1.55
C ASP A 158 7.46 2.93 -2.94
N ASP A 159 8.67 2.39 -3.00
CA ASP A 159 9.30 2.07 -4.28
C ASP A 159 8.82 0.75 -4.88
N LEU A 160 8.44 -0.19 -4.03
CA LEU A 160 8.04 -1.51 -4.49
C LEU A 160 6.60 -1.53 -4.97
N ILE A 161 5.68 -0.86 -4.25
CA ILE A 161 4.25 -0.88 -4.55
C ILE A 161 3.91 -0.05 -5.77
N TYR A 162 4.58 1.08 -5.96
CA TYR A 162 4.26 2.05 -7.02
C TYR A 162 5.06 1.89 -8.32
N ASN A 163 5.86 0.85 -8.48
CA ASN A 163 6.64 0.55 -9.69
C ASN A 163 6.34 -0.87 -10.23
#